data_e87f3a278cfd2ee62fa47672c8f0d206
#
_entry.id   e87f3a278cfd2ee62fa47672c8f0d206
#
_cell.length_a   1.000
_cell.length_b   1.000
_cell.length_c   1.000
_cell.angle_alpha   90.00
_cell.angle_beta   90.00
_cell.angle_gamma   90.00
#
_symmetry.space_group_name_H-M   'P 1'
#
loop_
_entity.id
_entity.type
_entity.pdbx_description
1 polymer ?
#
loop_
_entity_poly.entity_id
_entity_poly.type
_entity_poly.pdbx_seq_one_letter_code
_entity_poly.pdbx_strand_id
1 'polypeptide(L)'
;MFRMWNIVLIIVTFGLAQFGMFLNRGGPVVSVHSFAASSLGWVFLAFMAFTMIFSFSLFFFRYNKLKADRSIESPLSREVAFLINNLLLLLIAFITMWGAIFPLITQVFKNQTVSIGAPFYNQVNGPLFLVLIFLMGIAPLLPWRKTALSDIKYALLFPATSAVLFM
;
A
#
# COMPACT_ATOMS: atom_id res chain seq x y z
N MET A 1 9.17 -7.20 16.04
CA MET A 1 8.48 -7.99 15.01
C MET A 1 8.40 -7.25 13.68
N PHE A 2 7.90 -6.03 13.60
CA PHE A 2 7.67 -5.30 12.34
C PHE A 2 8.86 -4.49 11.79
N ARG A 3 10.07 -4.58 12.35
CA ARG A 3 11.23 -3.75 11.93
C ARG A 3 11.51 -3.84 10.43
N MET A 4 11.66 -5.06 9.90
CA MET A 4 11.91 -5.28 8.48
C MET A 4 10.76 -4.79 7.62
N TRP A 5 9.54 -5.12 8.03
CA TRP A 5 8.32 -4.74 7.34
C TRP A 5 8.18 -3.22 7.25
N ASN A 6 8.37 -2.52 8.36
CA ASN A 6 8.29 -1.05 8.38
C ASN A 6 9.35 -0.40 7.48
N ILE A 7 10.58 -0.92 7.46
CA ILE A 7 11.63 -0.40 6.58
C ILE A 7 11.26 -0.63 5.11
N VAL A 8 10.78 -1.83 4.75
CA VAL A 8 10.33 -2.12 3.38
C VAL A 8 9.19 -1.18 2.99
N LEU A 9 8.19 -0.98 3.86
CA LEU A 9 7.08 -0.06 3.60
C LEU A 9 7.56 1.38 3.37
N ILE A 10 8.52 1.87 4.16
CA ILE A 10 9.09 3.21 4.00
C ILE A 10 9.80 3.32 2.65
N ILE A 11 10.64 2.34 2.29
CA ILE A 11 11.35 2.33 1.01
C ILE A 11 10.37 2.32 -0.16
N VAL A 12 9.35 1.45 -0.11
CA VAL A 12 8.34 1.34 -1.18
C VAL A 12 7.52 2.63 -1.29
N THR A 13 7.06 3.19 -0.17
CA THR A 13 6.28 4.44 -0.16
C THR A 13 7.09 5.61 -0.74
N PHE A 14 8.35 5.72 -0.36
CA PHE A 14 9.25 6.73 -0.91
C PHE A 14 9.48 6.52 -2.41
N GLY A 15 9.68 5.28 -2.84
CA GLY A 15 9.80 4.93 -4.27
C GLY A 15 8.55 5.27 -5.08
N LEU A 16 7.35 4.98 -4.54
CA LEU A 16 6.08 5.34 -5.17
C LEU A 16 5.90 6.86 -5.30
N ALA A 17 6.30 7.64 -4.28
CA ALA A 17 6.27 9.09 -4.34
C ALA A 17 7.23 9.65 -5.43
N GLN A 18 8.44 9.10 -5.54
CA GLN A 18 9.39 9.46 -6.60
C GLN A 18 8.87 9.06 -7.99
N PHE A 19 8.24 7.89 -8.09
CA PHE A 19 7.60 7.45 -9.34
C PHE A 19 6.48 8.39 -9.76
N GLY A 20 5.64 8.86 -8.83
CA GLY A 20 4.64 9.88 -9.11
C GLY A 20 5.25 11.20 -9.61
N MET A 21 6.37 11.64 -9.03
CA MET A 21 7.11 12.81 -9.53
C MET A 21 7.66 12.59 -10.94
N PHE A 22 8.20 11.40 -11.23
CA PHE A 22 8.64 11.06 -12.58
C PHE A 22 7.50 11.14 -13.59
N LEU A 23 6.33 10.55 -13.28
CA LEU A 23 5.16 10.58 -14.16
C LEU A 23 4.70 12.02 -14.44
N ASN A 24 4.70 12.89 -13.43
CA ASN A 24 4.24 14.27 -13.56
C ASN A 24 5.24 15.19 -14.28
N ARG A 25 6.55 14.95 -14.16
CA ARG A 25 7.59 15.87 -14.67
C ARG A 25 8.21 15.49 -16.00
N GLY A 26 8.06 14.29 -16.45
CA GLY A 26 8.69 13.84 -17.69
C GLY A 26 8.14 12.51 -18.16
N GLY A 27 7.10 12.04 -17.48
CA GLY A 27 6.46 10.78 -17.82
C GLY A 27 5.70 10.88 -19.14
N PRO A 28 5.61 9.78 -19.82
CA PRO A 28 4.89 9.63 -21.08
C PRO A 28 3.37 9.62 -20.89
N VAL A 29 2.87 9.80 -19.65
CA VAL A 29 1.41 9.84 -19.37
C VAL A 29 0.89 11.26 -19.48
N VAL A 30 -0.01 11.49 -20.40
CA VAL A 30 -0.75 12.75 -20.50
C VAL A 30 -1.76 12.81 -19.35
N SER A 31 -1.56 13.74 -18.43
CA SER A 31 -2.43 13.99 -17.29
C SER A 31 -2.67 15.50 -17.15
N VAL A 32 -3.81 15.88 -16.57
CA VAL A 32 -4.09 17.27 -16.19
C VAL A 32 -3.07 17.85 -15.20
N HIS A 33 -2.32 16.97 -14.54
CA HIS A 33 -1.24 17.31 -13.61
C HIS A 33 0.16 17.21 -14.25
N SER A 34 0.26 16.79 -15.52
CA SER A 34 1.55 16.70 -16.20
C SER A 34 2.02 18.10 -16.58
N PHE A 35 3.27 18.40 -16.21
CA PHE A 35 3.96 19.58 -16.73
C PHE A 35 4.46 19.28 -18.15
N ALA A 36 4.81 20.34 -18.89
CA ALA A 36 5.40 20.17 -20.22
C ALA A 36 6.58 19.21 -20.18
N ALA A 37 6.66 18.33 -21.15
CA ALA A 37 7.74 17.33 -21.25
C ALA A 37 9.10 18.03 -21.13
N SER A 38 9.89 17.61 -20.14
CA SER A 38 11.21 18.17 -19.88
C SER A 38 12.24 17.05 -19.66
N SER A 39 13.50 17.35 -19.92
CA SER A 39 14.62 16.42 -19.64
C SER A 39 14.75 16.06 -18.15
N LEU A 40 14.11 16.81 -17.25
CA LEU A 40 14.08 16.55 -15.83
C LEU A 40 13.49 15.19 -15.46
N GLY A 41 12.60 14.64 -16.27
CA GLY A 41 12.02 13.31 -16.03
C GLY A 41 13.08 12.22 -15.91
N TRP A 42 14.11 12.26 -16.78
CA TRP A 42 15.23 11.32 -16.72
C TRP A 42 16.07 11.47 -15.45
N VAL A 43 16.23 12.70 -14.97
CA VAL A 43 16.94 12.99 -13.71
C VAL A 43 16.16 12.38 -12.53
N PHE A 44 14.85 12.53 -12.50
CA PHE A 44 14.00 11.92 -11.47
C PHE A 44 14.04 10.39 -11.54
N LEU A 45 14.02 9.81 -12.73
CA LEU A 45 14.11 8.36 -12.91
C LEU A 45 15.48 7.82 -12.43
N ALA A 46 16.57 8.49 -12.80
CA ALA A 46 17.90 8.11 -12.34
C ALA A 46 18.05 8.24 -10.82
N PHE A 47 17.51 9.30 -10.23
CA PHE A 47 17.50 9.50 -8.78
C PHE A 47 16.65 8.43 -8.07
N MET A 48 15.49 8.09 -8.60
CA MET A 48 14.65 7.00 -8.09
C MET A 48 15.40 5.66 -8.14
N ALA A 49 16.01 5.33 -9.28
CA ALA A 49 16.78 4.09 -9.43
C ALA A 49 17.94 4.03 -8.42
N PHE A 50 18.68 5.12 -8.28
CA PHE A 50 19.77 5.20 -7.31
C PHE A 50 19.28 5.02 -5.87
N THR A 51 18.24 5.73 -5.45
CA THR A 51 17.72 5.66 -4.09
C THR A 51 17.13 4.30 -3.77
N MET A 52 16.42 3.66 -4.73
CA MET A 52 15.88 2.31 -4.55
C MET A 52 16.98 1.26 -4.44
N ILE A 53 17.96 1.28 -5.34
CA ILE A 53 19.11 0.35 -5.31
C ILE A 53 19.87 0.53 -4.00
N PHE A 54 20.20 1.77 -3.61
CA PHE A 54 20.91 2.07 -2.37
C PHE A 54 20.14 1.58 -1.14
N SER A 55 18.85 1.90 -1.05
CA SER A 55 18.00 1.54 0.10
C SER A 55 17.84 0.03 0.24
N PHE A 56 17.55 -0.69 -0.84
CA PHE A 56 17.45 -2.15 -0.79
C PHE A 56 18.81 -2.82 -0.55
N SER A 57 19.90 -2.31 -1.12
CA SER A 57 21.25 -2.82 -0.83
C SER A 57 21.58 -2.69 0.65
N LEU A 58 21.30 -1.53 1.25
CA LEU A 58 21.49 -1.31 2.69
C LEU A 58 20.58 -2.20 3.54
N PHE A 59 19.33 -2.39 3.14
CA PHE A 59 18.39 -3.29 3.79
C PHE A 59 18.92 -4.73 3.81
N PHE A 60 19.35 -5.25 2.66
CA PHE A 60 19.90 -6.62 2.58
C PHE A 60 21.22 -6.76 3.33
N PHE A 61 22.08 -5.75 3.26
CA PHE A 61 23.34 -5.75 4.02
C PHE A 61 23.11 -5.78 5.54
N ARG A 62 22.04 -5.15 6.02
CA ARG A 62 21.65 -5.10 7.44
C ARG A 62 20.61 -6.15 7.82
N TYR A 63 20.23 -7.06 6.93
CA TYR A 63 19.14 -8.04 7.11
C TYR A 63 19.22 -8.78 8.45
N ASN A 64 20.39 -9.32 8.80
CA ASN A 64 20.58 -10.08 10.02
C ASN A 64 20.34 -9.27 11.32
N LYS A 65 20.60 -7.94 11.27
CA LYS A 65 20.34 -7.02 12.39
C LYS A 65 18.87 -6.61 12.48
N LEU A 66 18.15 -6.70 11.38
CA LEU A 66 16.74 -6.31 11.27
C LEU A 66 15.80 -7.47 11.55
N LYS A 67 16.28 -8.71 11.48
CA LYS A 67 15.51 -9.92 11.72
C LYS A 67 14.85 -9.84 13.10
N ALA A 68 13.56 -10.13 13.13
CA ALA A 68 12.79 -10.13 14.38
C ALA A 68 12.97 -11.45 15.12
N ASP A 69 13.18 -11.36 16.42
CA ASP A 69 13.33 -12.54 17.30
C ASP A 69 11.98 -13.15 17.74
N ARG A 70 10.87 -12.51 17.35
CA ARG A 70 9.53 -12.91 17.81
C ARG A 70 8.62 -13.28 16.65
N SER A 71 7.92 -14.41 16.78
CA SER A 71 6.87 -14.89 15.87
C SER A 71 5.49 -14.34 16.26
N ILE A 72 4.55 -14.42 15.33
CA ILE A 72 3.11 -14.15 15.57
C ILE A 72 2.57 -15.26 16.47
N GLU A 73 1.97 -14.88 17.61
CA GLU A 73 1.45 -15.83 18.59
C GLU A 73 -0.01 -16.20 18.34
N SER A 74 -0.81 -15.28 17.77
CA SER A 74 -2.22 -15.51 17.48
C SER A 74 -2.65 -14.84 16.17
N PRO A 75 -3.42 -15.53 15.31
CA PRO A 75 -3.98 -14.96 14.10
C PRO A 75 -5.01 -13.85 14.38
N LEU A 76 -5.70 -13.92 15.51
CA LEU A 76 -6.67 -12.92 15.97
C LEU A 76 -6.01 -11.96 16.96
N SER A 77 -5.04 -11.19 16.46
CA SER A 77 -4.32 -10.20 17.26
C SER A 77 -4.25 -8.87 16.53
N ARG A 78 -4.07 -7.78 17.29
CA ARG A 78 -3.85 -6.44 16.74
C ARG A 78 -2.64 -6.42 15.80
N GLU A 79 -1.63 -7.23 16.07
CA GLU A 79 -0.42 -7.33 15.25
C GLU A 79 -0.76 -7.87 13.84
N VAL A 80 -1.58 -8.93 13.76
CA VAL A 80 -2.03 -9.48 12.47
C VAL A 80 -2.96 -8.51 11.75
N ALA A 81 -3.85 -7.82 12.48
CA ALA A 81 -4.69 -6.79 11.89
C ALA A 81 -3.89 -5.67 11.23
N PHE A 82 -2.81 -5.19 11.86
CA PHE A 82 -1.89 -4.22 11.25
C PHE A 82 -1.16 -4.78 10.02
N LEU A 83 -0.77 -6.04 10.06
CA LEU A 83 -0.14 -6.69 8.90
C LEU A 83 -1.11 -6.74 7.70
N ILE A 84 -2.34 -7.17 7.94
CA ILE A 84 -3.38 -7.23 6.90
C ILE A 84 -3.69 -5.83 6.37
N ASN A 85 -3.82 -4.83 7.26
CA ASN A 85 -4.02 -3.44 6.89
C ASN A 85 -2.91 -2.94 5.93
N ASN A 86 -1.66 -3.20 6.26
CA ASN A 86 -0.52 -2.82 5.43
C ASN A 86 -0.51 -3.54 4.08
N LEU A 87 -0.87 -4.84 4.05
CA LEU A 87 -0.99 -5.60 2.81
C LEU A 87 -2.11 -5.07 1.92
N LEU A 88 -3.27 -4.72 2.49
CA LEU A 88 -4.38 -4.11 1.76
C LEU A 88 -3.97 -2.76 1.15
N LEU A 89 -3.30 -1.91 1.92
CA LEU A 89 -2.79 -0.62 1.42
C LEU A 89 -1.78 -0.80 0.29
N LEU A 90 -0.86 -1.76 0.41
CA LEU A 90 0.09 -2.08 -0.66
C LEU A 90 -0.61 -2.62 -1.91
N LEU A 91 -1.63 -3.47 -1.75
CA LEU A 91 -2.40 -4.01 -2.86
C LEU A 91 -3.15 -2.89 -3.59
N ILE A 92 -3.82 -2.00 -2.86
CA ILE A 92 -4.50 -0.82 -3.43
C ILE A 92 -3.51 0.08 -4.16
N ALA A 93 -2.34 0.36 -3.56
CA ALA A 93 -1.29 1.15 -4.18
C ALA A 93 -0.75 0.49 -5.46
N PHE A 94 -0.54 -0.83 -5.44
CA PHE A 94 -0.11 -1.60 -6.61
C PHE A 94 -1.13 -1.55 -7.74
N ILE A 95 -2.41 -1.78 -7.45
CA ILE A 95 -3.50 -1.71 -8.44
C ILE A 95 -3.59 -0.31 -9.04
N THR A 96 -3.49 0.72 -8.21
CA THR A 96 -3.55 2.11 -8.66
C THR A 96 -2.35 2.47 -9.55
N MET A 97 -1.16 2.05 -9.16
CA MET A 97 0.06 2.21 -9.95
C MET A 97 -0.04 1.46 -11.27
N TRP A 98 -0.50 0.20 -11.24
CA TRP A 98 -0.69 -0.62 -12.44
C TRP A 98 -1.64 0.05 -13.43
N GLY A 99 -2.78 0.54 -12.95
CA GLY A 99 -3.73 1.28 -13.78
C GLY A 99 -3.13 2.56 -14.40
N ALA A 100 -2.25 3.25 -13.67
CA ALA A 100 -1.57 4.44 -14.20
C ALA A 100 -0.50 4.09 -15.26
N ILE A 101 0.16 2.95 -15.15
CA ILE A 101 1.21 2.50 -16.08
C ILE A 101 0.61 1.79 -17.30
N PHE A 102 -0.55 1.17 -17.17
CA PHE A 102 -1.16 0.33 -18.20
C PHE A 102 -1.31 1.01 -19.57
N PRO A 103 -1.76 2.28 -19.67
CA PRO A 103 -1.81 3.02 -20.95
C PRO A 103 -0.45 3.08 -21.65
N LEU A 104 0.64 3.21 -20.89
CA LEU A 104 2.01 3.24 -21.43
C LEU A 104 2.41 1.90 -22.02
N ILE A 105 2.12 0.83 -21.29
CA ILE A 105 2.40 -0.53 -21.74
C ILE A 105 1.66 -0.80 -23.06
N THR A 106 0.37 -0.44 -23.14
CA THR A 106 -0.42 -0.65 -24.36
C THR A 106 0.06 0.21 -25.53
N GLN A 107 0.53 1.43 -25.25
CA GLN A 107 1.11 2.28 -26.28
C GLN A 107 2.41 1.72 -26.85
N VAL A 108 3.30 1.23 -25.98
CA VAL A 108 4.61 0.67 -26.41
C VAL A 108 4.45 -0.65 -27.16
N PHE A 109 3.58 -1.54 -26.69
CA PHE A 109 3.48 -2.90 -27.26
C PHE A 109 2.42 -3.03 -28.37
N LYS A 110 1.38 -2.20 -28.36
CA LYS A 110 0.24 -2.33 -29.30
C LYS A 110 0.00 -1.08 -30.14
N ASN A 111 0.78 -0.02 -29.99
CA ASN A 111 0.55 1.30 -30.58
C ASN A 111 -0.87 1.85 -30.34
N GLN A 112 -1.51 1.45 -29.27
CA GLN A 112 -2.85 1.88 -28.88
C GLN A 112 -2.83 2.33 -27.43
N THR A 113 -3.45 3.46 -27.13
CA THR A 113 -3.63 3.93 -25.76
C THR A 113 -4.96 3.44 -25.22
N VAL A 114 -4.94 2.49 -24.29
CA VAL A 114 -6.13 2.08 -23.55
C VAL A 114 -6.18 2.85 -22.25
N SER A 115 -7.11 3.78 -22.12
CA SER A 115 -7.29 4.54 -20.88
C SER A 115 -8.02 3.70 -19.84
N ILE A 116 -7.49 3.70 -18.61
CA ILE A 116 -8.15 3.11 -17.45
C ILE A 116 -8.80 4.23 -16.65
N GLY A 117 -10.13 4.20 -16.56
CA GLY A 117 -10.93 5.23 -15.89
C GLY A 117 -11.46 4.82 -14.52
N ALA A 118 -12.23 5.74 -13.91
CA ALA A 118 -12.85 5.55 -12.61
C ALA A 118 -13.63 4.22 -12.43
N PRO A 119 -14.35 3.70 -13.43
CA PRO A 119 -15.07 2.42 -13.27
C PRO A 119 -14.16 1.26 -12.87
N PHE A 120 -12.97 1.15 -13.45
CA PHE A 120 -12.00 0.11 -13.08
C PHE A 120 -11.58 0.22 -11.61
N TYR A 121 -11.19 1.43 -11.18
CA TYR A 121 -10.75 1.63 -9.79
C TYR A 121 -11.87 1.41 -8.79
N ASN A 122 -13.09 1.84 -9.10
CA ASN A 122 -14.24 1.63 -8.24
C ASN A 122 -14.58 0.13 -8.09
N GLN A 123 -14.49 -0.62 -9.19
CA GLN A 123 -14.80 -2.05 -9.18
C GLN A 123 -13.74 -2.86 -8.44
N VAL A 124 -12.46 -2.51 -8.59
CA VAL A 124 -11.36 -3.32 -8.02
C VAL A 124 -10.97 -2.81 -6.63
N ASN A 125 -10.78 -1.51 -6.44
CA ASN A 125 -10.38 -0.94 -5.15
C ASN A 125 -11.54 -0.79 -4.17
N GLY A 126 -12.79 -0.63 -4.66
CA GLY A 126 -13.97 -0.46 -3.81
C GLY A 126 -14.11 -1.56 -2.76
N PRO A 127 -14.14 -2.85 -3.14
CA PRO A 127 -14.19 -3.95 -2.19
C PRO A 127 -13.02 -3.98 -1.20
N LEU A 128 -11.81 -3.63 -1.67
CA LEU A 128 -10.63 -3.58 -0.81
C LEU A 128 -10.73 -2.46 0.23
N PHE A 129 -11.25 -1.30 -0.15
CA PHE A 129 -11.51 -0.20 0.79
C PHE A 129 -12.58 -0.56 1.81
N LEU A 130 -13.62 -1.30 1.43
CA LEU A 130 -14.62 -1.78 2.41
C LEU A 130 -13.99 -2.71 3.44
N VAL A 131 -13.14 -3.65 3.02
CA VAL A 131 -12.40 -4.52 3.94
C VAL A 131 -11.46 -3.70 4.83
N LEU A 132 -10.78 -2.70 4.26
CA LEU A 132 -9.89 -1.81 5.00
C LEU A 132 -10.63 -1.03 6.09
N ILE A 133 -11.77 -0.41 5.75
CA ILE A 133 -12.60 0.34 6.71
C ILE A 133 -13.10 -0.58 7.82
N PHE A 134 -13.57 -1.78 7.47
CA PHE A 134 -13.99 -2.77 8.44
C PHE A 134 -12.85 -3.16 9.41
N LEU A 135 -11.66 -3.41 8.85
CA LEU A 135 -10.48 -3.73 9.63
C LEU A 135 -10.07 -2.57 10.55
N MET A 136 -10.13 -1.33 10.07
CA MET A 136 -9.86 -0.14 10.86
C MET A 136 -10.80 0.01 12.07
N GLY A 137 -12.06 -0.40 11.91
CA GLY A 137 -13.03 -0.41 13.01
C GLY A 137 -12.75 -1.50 14.05
N ILE A 138 -12.30 -2.67 13.62
CA ILE A 138 -12.11 -3.83 14.50
C ILE A 138 -10.69 -3.87 15.12
N ALA A 139 -9.65 -3.51 14.37
CA ALA A 139 -8.26 -3.67 14.80
C ALA A 139 -7.95 -3.01 16.17
N PRO A 140 -8.44 -1.80 16.50
CA PRO A 140 -8.19 -1.19 17.81
C PRO A 140 -8.81 -1.97 18.98
N LEU A 141 -9.86 -2.75 18.72
CA LEU A 141 -10.56 -3.53 19.74
C LEU A 141 -9.84 -4.86 20.06
N LEU A 142 -8.95 -5.29 19.15
CA LEU A 142 -8.20 -6.51 19.35
C LEU A 142 -7.07 -6.31 20.38
N PRO A 143 -6.84 -7.27 21.28
CA PRO A 143 -5.71 -7.24 22.20
C PRO A 143 -4.39 -7.52 21.46
N TRP A 144 -3.28 -7.14 22.08
CA TRP A 144 -1.94 -7.46 21.62
C TRP A 144 -1.63 -8.95 21.91
N ARG A 145 -1.00 -9.64 20.96
CA ARG A 145 -0.42 -10.99 21.06
C ARG A 145 -1.43 -12.13 21.20
N LYS A 146 -2.02 -12.31 22.38
CA LYS A 146 -2.93 -13.41 22.66
C LYS A 146 -4.35 -12.88 22.85
N THR A 147 -5.29 -13.55 22.22
CA THR A 147 -6.69 -13.19 22.27
C THR A 147 -7.51 -14.41 22.65
N ALA A 148 -8.29 -14.33 23.71
CA ALA A 148 -9.35 -15.27 23.96
C ALA A 148 -10.59 -14.86 23.11
N LEU A 149 -11.29 -15.83 22.54
CA LEU A 149 -12.50 -15.55 21.75
C LEU A 149 -13.59 -14.81 22.55
N SER A 150 -13.62 -15.03 23.88
CA SER A 150 -14.49 -14.31 24.80
C SER A 150 -14.22 -12.81 24.77
N ASP A 151 -12.96 -12.39 24.78
CA ASP A 151 -12.56 -10.98 24.83
C ASP A 151 -12.99 -10.23 23.58
N ILE A 152 -12.92 -10.89 22.40
CA ILE A 152 -13.40 -10.31 21.15
C ILE A 152 -14.92 -10.11 21.18
N LYS A 153 -15.66 -11.09 21.67
CA LYS A 153 -17.14 -10.99 21.74
C LYS A 153 -17.56 -9.77 22.57
N TYR A 154 -16.97 -9.58 23.74
CA TYR A 154 -17.28 -8.43 24.59
C TYR A 154 -16.81 -7.10 23.97
N ALA A 155 -15.64 -7.06 23.35
CA ALA A 155 -15.14 -5.87 22.70
C ALA A 155 -15.99 -5.43 21.48
N LEU A 156 -16.59 -6.37 20.76
CA LEU A 156 -17.45 -6.08 19.59
C LEU A 156 -18.92 -5.84 19.97
N LEU A 157 -19.38 -6.36 21.10
CA LEU A 157 -20.79 -6.28 21.49
C LEU A 157 -21.26 -4.84 21.61
N PHE A 158 -20.52 -4.00 22.33
CA PHE A 158 -20.90 -2.61 22.55
C PHE A 158 -20.93 -1.76 21.27
N PRO A 159 -19.90 -1.76 20.40
CA PRO A 159 -19.97 -1.07 19.11
C PRO A 159 -21.07 -1.60 18.19
N ALA A 160 -21.30 -2.91 18.16
CA ALA A 160 -22.35 -3.51 17.34
C ALA A 160 -23.74 -3.10 17.80
N THR A 161 -24.00 -3.16 19.11
CA THR A 161 -25.31 -2.73 19.67
C THR A 161 -25.52 -1.23 19.47
N SER A 162 -24.48 -0.41 19.64
CA SER A 162 -24.56 1.03 19.36
C SER A 162 -24.90 1.30 17.90
N ALA A 163 -24.22 0.62 16.97
CA ALA A 163 -24.48 0.78 15.54
C ALA A 163 -25.94 0.43 15.17
N VAL A 164 -26.52 -0.62 15.78
CA VAL A 164 -27.91 -1.01 15.55
C VAL A 164 -28.91 -0.02 16.15
N LEU A 165 -28.57 0.61 17.31
CA LEU A 165 -29.46 1.56 17.97
C LEU A 165 -29.49 2.94 17.27
N PHE A 166 -28.43 3.29 16.51
CA PHE A 166 -28.32 4.57 15.80
C PHE A 166 -28.57 4.46 14.28
N MET A 167 -28.98 3.29 13.78
CA MET A 167 -29.49 3.10 12.43
C MET A 167 -31.00 3.34 12.39
#